data_74f5a50db1e6ef1908d323512cd335bf
#
_entry.id   74f5a50db1e6ef1908d323512cd335bf
#
_cell.length_a   1.000
_cell.length_b   1.000
_cell.length_c   1.000
_cell.angle_alpha   90.00
_cell.angle_beta   90.00
_cell.angle_gamma   90.00
#
_symmetry.space_group_name_H-M   'P 1'
#
loop_
_entity.id
_entity.type
_entity.pdbx_description
1 polymer ?
#
loop_
_entity_poly.entity_id
_entity_poly.type
_entity_poly.pdbx_seq_one_letter_code
_entity_poly.pdbx_strand_id
1 'polypeptide(L)'
;MSKIIIVDDKNNYIGVKSRSDIDYEKDIYQSSALWVVNTQGEALVAQRKLTKDKDPGKWGPSVAGTVDEGEDYDINVYKEAEEEIGLTGYKFQKGGMERLYA
;
A
#
# COMPACT_ATOMS: atom_id res chain seq x y z
N MET A 1 2.10 -13.04 -13.32
CA MET A 1 2.38 -12.33 -12.06
C MET A 1 2.28 -10.83 -12.29
N SER A 2 1.71 -10.15 -11.32
CA SER A 2 1.60 -8.69 -11.38
C SER A 2 2.97 -8.04 -11.27
N LYS A 3 3.15 -6.94 -11.98
CA LYS A 3 4.35 -6.12 -11.87
C LYS A 3 4.01 -4.86 -11.10
N ILE A 4 5.00 -4.35 -10.38
CA ILE A 4 4.86 -3.17 -9.54
C ILE A 4 5.27 -1.95 -10.35
N ILE A 5 4.47 -0.89 -10.26
CA ILE A 5 4.75 0.39 -10.90
C ILE A 5 5.94 1.04 -10.20
N ILE A 6 6.93 1.45 -10.98
CA ILE A 6 8.09 2.21 -10.50
C ILE A 6 7.96 3.65 -10.98
N VAL A 7 8.22 4.58 -10.08
CA VAL A 7 8.11 6.02 -10.34
C VAL A 7 9.42 6.73 -10.02
N ASP A 8 9.55 7.97 -10.52
CA ASP A 8 10.67 8.84 -10.16
C ASP A 8 10.37 9.58 -8.84
N ASP A 9 11.27 10.46 -8.42
CA ASP A 9 11.14 11.23 -7.19
C ASP A 9 10.01 12.26 -7.22
N LYS A 10 9.41 12.50 -8.39
CA LYS A 10 8.24 13.36 -8.57
C LYS A 10 6.96 12.56 -8.80
N ASN A 11 6.99 11.26 -8.54
CA ASN A 11 5.86 10.35 -8.71
C ASN A 11 5.43 10.18 -10.18
N ASN A 12 6.34 10.36 -11.12
CA ASN A 12 6.06 10.09 -12.54
C ASN A 12 6.40 8.64 -12.88
N TYR A 13 5.55 8.01 -13.67
CA TYR A 13 5.75 6.64 -14.12
C TYR A 13 7.04 6.52 -14.95
N ILE A 14 7.90 5.56 -14.60
CA ILE A 14 9.12 5.28 -15.35
C ILE A 14 9.24 3.82 -15.80
N GLY A 15 8.42 2.94 -15.30
CA GLY A 15 8.43 1.54 -15.71
C GLY A 15 7.77 0.63 -14.70
N VAL A 16 7.99 -0.67 -14.87
CA VAL A 16 7.48 -1.70 -13.97
C VAL A 16 8.59 -2.69 -13.66
N LYS A 17 8.51 -3.33 -12.50
CA LYS A 17 9.42 -4.41 -12.10
C LYS A 17 8.63 -5.50 -11.41
N SER A 18 9.13 -6.74 -11.54
CA SER A 18 8.65 -7.83 -10.68
C SER A 18 9.05 -7.55 -9.24
N ARG A 19 8.25 -8.01 -8.30
CA ARG A 19 8.52 -7.79 -6.86
C ARG A 19 9.92 -8.28 -6.47
N SER A 20 10.39 -9.37 -7.05
CA SER A 20 11.71 -9.92 -6.80
C SER A 20 12.86 -9.06 -7.34
N ASP A 21 12.58 -8.16 -8.27
CA ASP A 21 13.60 -7.31 -8.93
C ASP A 21 13.68 -5.91 -8.32
N ILE A 22 12.82 -5.59 -7.35
CA ILE A 22 12.81 -4.26 -6.73
C ILE A 22 14.04 -4.11 -5.84
N ASP A 23 14.74 -2.99 -6.04
CA ASP A 23 15.80 -2.53 -5.15
C ASP A 23 15.20 -1.52 -4.15
N TYR A 24 14.95 -1.97 -2.92
CA TYR A 24 14.31 -1.13 -1.91
C TYR A 24 15.14 0.07 -1.49
N GLU A 25 16.41 0.14 -1.86
CA GLU A 25 17.25 1.31 -1.60
C GLU A 25 17.14 2.36 -2.71
N LYS A 26 16.88 1.96 -3.95
CA LYS A 26 16.91 2.83 -5.12
C LYS A 26 15.56 3.03 -5.78
N ASP A 27 14.75 1.98 -5.88
CA ASP A 27 13.47 2.04 -6.57
C ASP A 27 12.42 2.73 -5.71
N ILE A 28 11.60 3.56 -6.35
CA ILE A 28 10.45 4.20 -5.72
C ILE A 28 9.20 3.58 -6.29
N TYR A 29 8.32 3.10 -5.44
CA TYR A 29 7.06 2.51 -5.84
C TYR A 29 5.90 3.16 -5.10
N GLN A 30 4.70 3.02 -5.68
CA GLN A 30 3.50 3.55 -5.08
C GLN A 30 2.87 2.52 -4.16
N SER A 31 2.31 2.98 -3.06
CA SER A 31 1.49 2.14 -2.19
C SER A 31 0.27 2.90 -1.71
N SER A 32 -0.76 2.16 -1.36
CA SER A 32 -1.95 2.71 -0.74
C SER A 32 -2.08 2.22 0.69
N ALA A 33 -2.78 2.98 1.51
CA ALA A 33 -3.05 2.62 2.89
C ALA A 33 -4.45 3.05 3.28
N LEU A 34 -5.11 2.23 4.08
CA LEU A 34 -6.44 2.51 4.59
C LEU A 34 -6.43 2.43 6.12
N TRP A 35 -6.97 3.44 6.77
CA TRP A 35 -7.22 3.45 8.20
C TRP A 35 -8.71 3.26 8.45
N VAL A 36 -9.07 2.17 9.13
CA VAL A 36 -10.45 1.92 9.55
C VAL A 36 -10.60 2.44 10.96
N VAL A 37 -11.52 3.40 11.15
CA VAL A 37 -11.77 4.01 12.46
C VAL A 37 -13.22 3.76 12.86
N ASN A 38 -13.46 3.63 14.17
CA ASN A 38 -14.80 3.52 14.70
C ASN A 38 -15.36 4.90 15.10
N THR A 39 -16.59 4.93 15.59
CA THR A 39 -17.25 6.17 16.00
C THR A 39 -16.61 6.84 17.22
N GLN A 40 -15.75 6.12 17.95
CA GLN A 40 -15.04 6.63 19.12
C GLN A 40 -13.65 7.19 18.75
N GLY A 41 -13.30 7.17 17.46
CA GLY A 41 -12.01 7.66 16.98
C GLY A 41 -10.86 6.68 17.12
N GLU A 42 -11.15 5.44 17.49
CA GLU A 42 -10.12 4.40 17.56
C GLU A 42 -9.83 3.82 16.18
N ALA A 43 -8.55 3.59 15.88
CA ALA A 43 -8.12 3.04 14.61
C ALA A 43 -7.78 1.56 14.73
N LEU A 44 -8.21 0.77 13.75
CA LEU A 44 -7.76 -0.60 13.60
C LEU A 44 -6.35 -0.58 12.99
N VAL A 45 -5.39 -1.20 13.67
CA VAL A 45 -4.03 -1.31 13.17
C VAL A 45 -3.70 -2.77 12.88
N ALA A 46 -2.80 -2.98 11.93
CA ALA A 46 -2.35 -4.31 11.55
C ALA A 46 -0.87 -4.44 11.84
N GLN A 47 -0.46 -5.62 12.31
CA GLN A 47 0.94 -5.93 12.54
C GLN A 47 1.46 -6.78 11.39
N ARG A 48 2.62 -6.41 10.83
CA ARG A 48 3.28 -7.22 9.82
C ARG A 48 3.80 -8.51 10.45
N LYS A 49 3.70 -9.60 9.70
CA LYS A 49 4.24 -10.89 10.15
C LYS A 49 5.73 -10.78 10.38
N LEU A 50 6.22 -11.51 11.37
CA LEU A 50 7.67 -11.57 11.69
C LEU A 50 8.50 -12.18 10.55
N THR A 51 7.86 -12.90 9.64
CA THR A 51 8.50 -13.54 8.48
C THR A 51 8.63 -12.62 7.26
N LYS A 52 8.11 -11.37 7.34
CA LYS A 52 8.23 -10.43 6.22
C LYS A 52 9.66 -9.94 6.07
N ASP A 53 10.09 -9.73 4.82
CA ASP A 53 11.44 -9.26 4.50
C ASP A 53 11.63 -7.79 4.90
N LYS A 54 10.58 -6.98 4.77
CA LYS A 54 10.62 -5.57 5.11
C LYS A 54 9.77 -5.29 6.33
N ASP A 55 10.34 -4.57 7.30
CA ASP A 55 9.68 -4.12 8.52
C ASP A 55 8.93 -5.24 9.27
N PRO A 56 9.59 -6.38 9.55
CA PRO A 56 8.90 -7.47 10.25
C PRO A 56 8.42 -7.04 11.63
N GLY A 57 7.21 -7.44 11.99
CA GLY A 57 6.63 -7.18 13.31
C GLY A 57 6.18 -5.74 13.57
N LYS A 58 6.35 -4.83 12.63
CA LYS A 58 5.92 -3.44 12.81
C LYS A 58 4.41 -3.29 12.63
N TRP A 59 3.85 -2.33 13.33
CA TRP A 59 2.45 -1.98 13.25
C TRP A 59 2.22 -0.91 12.19
N GLY A 60 1.10 -0.96 11.52
CA GLY A 60 0.77 -0.03 10.44
C GLY A 60 -0.73 0.12 10.23
N PRO A 61 -1.13 0.69 9.08
CA PRO A 61 -2.55 0.91 8.77
C PRO A 61 -3.34 -0.39 8.72
N SER A 62 -4.66 -0.26 8.80
CA SER A 62 -5.58 -1.42 8.74
C SER A 62 -5.35 -2.26 7.51
N VAL A 63 -5.13 -1.61 6.38
CA VAL A 63 -4.84 -2.23 5.08
C VAL A 63 -3.75 -1.43 4.40
N ALA A 64 -2.82 -2.12 3.76
CA ALA A 64 -1.79 -1.49 2.94
C ALA A 64 -1.46 -2.40 1.75
N GLY A 65 -1.18 -1.79 0.60
CA GLY A 65 -0.82 -2.54 -0.59
C GLY A 65 0.07 -1.76 -1.52
N THR A 66 0.83 -2.47 -2.33
CA THR A 66 1.65 -1.91 -3.39
C THR A 66 0.83 -1.81 -4.66
N VAL A 67 0.92 -0.67 -5.36
CA VAL A 67 0.17 -0.45 -6.59
C VAL A 67 0.81 -1.23 -7.73
N ASP A 68 0.02 -2.14 -8.31
CA ASP A 68 0.44 -2.97 -9.43
C ASP A 68 0.18 -2.28 -10.77
N GLU A 69 0.86 -2.78 -11.80
CA GLU A 69 0.63 -2.35 -13.19
C GLU A 69 -0.86 -2.47 -13.54
N GLY A 70 -1.42 -1.41 -14.13
CA GLY A 70 -2.83 -1.35 -14.48
C GLY A 70 -3.75 -0.84 -13.37
N GLU A 71 -3.20 -0.54 -12.20
CA GLU A 71 -3.94 0.02 -11.07
C GLU A 71 -3.55 1.48 -10.84
N ASP A 72 -4.43 2.22 -10.16
CA ASP A 72 -4.08 3.48 -9.51
C ASP A 72 -4.25 3.32 -7.99
N TYR A 73 -4.03 4.40 -7.24
CA TYR A 73 -4.15 4.33 -5.78
C TYR A 73 -5.55 3.90 -5.33
N ASP A 74 -6.60 4.42 -5.99
CA ASP A 74 -7.97 4.12 -5.60
C ASP A 74 -8.32 2.66 -5.89
N ILE A 75 -8.03 2.19 -7.09
CA ILE A 75 -8.25 0.78 -7.47
C ILE A 75 -7.50 -0.13 -6.51
N ASN A 76 -6.26 0.20 -6.21
CA ASN A 76 -5.43 -0.61 -5.32
C ASN A 76 -6.00 -0.68 -3.90
N VAL A 77 -6.38 0.45 -3.29
CA VAL A 77 -6.85 0.44 -1.91
C VAL A 77 -8.17 -0.32 -1.75
N TYR A 78 -9.08 -0.20 -2.72
CA TYR A 78 -10.34 -0.95 -2.68
C TYR A 78 -10.10 -2.45 -2.85
N LYS A 79 -9.21 -2.83 -3.76
CA LYS A 79 -8.83 -4.23 -3.97
C LYS A 79 -8.20 -4.83 -2.71
N GLU A 80 -7.24 -4.14 -2.12
CA GLU A 80 -6.54 -4.63 -0.92
C GLU A 80 -7.47 -4.71 0.28
N ALA A 81 -8.41 -3.76 0.43
CA ALA A 81 -9.40 -3.82 1.50
C ALA A 81 -10.29 -5.05 1.40
N GLU A 82 -10.72 -5.39 0.19
CA GLU A 82 -11.51 -6.60 -0.04
C GLU A 82 -10.69 -7.86 0.25
N GLU A 83 -9.47 -7.94 -0.28
CA GLU A 83 -8.63 -9.13 -0.14
C GLU A 83 -8.15 -9.36 1.29
N GLU A 84 -7.76 -8.32 2.01
CA GLU A 84 -7.14 -8.46 3.33
C GLU A 84 -8.15 -8.52 4.48
N ILE A 85 -9.24 -7.76 4.41
CA ILE A 85 -10.21 -7.68 5.51
C ILE A 85 -11.67 -7.86 5.07
N GLY A 86 -11.90 -8.21 3.80
CA GLY A 86 -13.25 -8.46 3.29
C GLY A 86 -14.16 -7.23 3.25
N LEU A 87 -13.60 -6.03 3.24
CA LEU A 87 -14.37 -4.80 3.28
C LEU A 87 -14.77 -4.38 1.86
N THR A 88 -16.08 -4.39 1.59
CA THR A 88 -16.66 -4.00 0.31
C THR A 88 -17.86 -3.09 0.51
N GLY A 89 -18.25 -2.36 -0.55
CA GLY A 89 -19.46 -1.55 -0.53
C GLY A 89 -19.34 -0.21 0.20
N TYR A 90 -18.15 0.16 0.64
CA TYR A 90 -17.91 1.43 1.32
C TYR A 90 -17.16 2.39 0.42
N LYS A 91 -17.43 3.68 0.57
CA LYS A 91 -16.68 4.74 -0.09
C LYS A 91 -15.63 5.27 0.88
N PHE A 92 -14.36 5.24 0.47
CA PHE A 92 -13.26 5.70 1.30
C PHE A 92 -13.01 7.19 1.10
N GLN A 93 -12.65 7.87 2.19
CA GLN A 93 -12.26 9.27 2.16
C GLN A 93 -10.75 9.38 2.00
N LYS A 94 -10.30 10.22 1.07
CA LYS A 94 -8.87 10.43 0.86
C LYS A 94 -8.29 11.30 1.94
N GLY A 95 -7.15 10.86 2.51
CA GLY A 95 -6.42 11.61 3.52
C GLY A 95 -5.29 12.47 2.97
N GLY A 96 -4.57 11.98 1.98
CA GLY A 96 -3.43 12.69 1.42
C GLY A 96 -2.37 11.74 0.89
N MET A 97 -1.24 12.31 0.46
CA MET A 97 -0.15 11.56 -0.12
C MET A 97 1.18 12.05 0.45
N GLU A 98 2.04 11.11 0.82
CA GLU A 98 3.38 11.40 1.31
C GLU A 98 4.39 10.43 0.69
N ARG A 99 5.64 10.89 0.57
CA ARG A 99 6.75 10.02 0.26
C ARG A 99 7.38 9.53 1.55
N LEU A 100 7.46 8.20 1.69
CA LEU A 100 8.08 7.58 2.86
C LEU A 100 9.46 7.02 2.50
N TYR A 101 10.40 7.19 3.41
CA TYR A 101 11.76 6.68 3.29
C TYR A 101 11.93 5.52 4.26
N ALA A 102 12.50 4.43 3.78
CA ALA A 102 12.77 3.28 4.61
C ALA A 102 14.08 3.47 5.41
#